data_0718fe1e75c4927d0cc786ef37be8417
#
_entry.id   0718fe1e75c4927d0cc786ef37be8417
#
_cell.length_a   1.000
_cell.length_b   1.000
_cell.length_c   1.000
_cell.angle_alpha   90.00
_cell.angle_beta   90.00
_cell.angle_gamma   90.00
#
_symmetry.space_group_name_H-M   'P 1'
#
loop_
_entity.id
_entity.type
_entity.pdbx_description
1 polymer ?
#
loop_
_entity_poly.entity_id
_entity_poly.type
_entity_poly.pdbx_seq_one_letter_code
_entity_poly.pdbx_strand_id
1 'polypeptide(L)'
;MKNKKNRFAVASHYGCATGTFLATERGFAFVAPDVEPDAPKPDDYFIPPNAGGGAWHGDRVLVKVSERKNNRGRREATVLRVLSRSGKELTGELVQRGKAFFVQPSSKKYPEIAVSRRDIGDAQVGDCVAVEVTSYGDDTYHPQGIVSAALGENGTMEASIAAILHENGVFDVFPDEVLKQADAIPQQVDLASAGKRLDLRDKLIFTIDGDDAKDFDDAVSLEKLDNGHYLLGVHIADVSHYVTPGSPLDSEAFRRGTSVYFP
;
A
#
# COMPACT_ATOMS: atom_id res chain seq x y z
N MET A 1 13.52 15.33 -22.09
CA MET A 1 12.75 15.96 -23.21
C MET A 1 13.68 16.15 -24.40
N LYS A 2 13.20 15.92 -25.63
CA LYS A 2 13.96 16.27 -26.85
C LYS A 2 13.78 17.76 -27.15
N ASN A 3 14.86 18.49 -27.37
CA ASN A 3 14.81 19.88 -27.83
C ASN A 3 14.62 19.96 -29.37
N LYS A 4 14.45 21.18 -29.91
CA LYS A 4 14.30 21.41 -31.37
C LYS A 4 15.44 20.85 -32.23
N LYS A 5 16.59 20.54 -31.64
CA LYS A 5 17.75 19.90 -32.30
C LYS A 5 17.83 18.39 -32.06
N ASN A 6 16.74 17.77 -31.65
CA ASN A 6 16.66 16.32 -31.36
C ASN A 6 17.61 15.83 -30.26
N ARG A 7 18.06 16.71 -29.36
CA ARG A 7 18.94 16.40 -28.23
C ARG A 7 18.10 16.25 -26.96
N PHE A 8 18.46 15.30 -26.11
CA PHE A 8 17.88 15.16 -24.78
C PHE A 8 18.41 16.29 -23.87
N ALA A 9 17.54 16.87 -23.09
CA ALA A 9 17.91 17.86 -22.07
C ALA A 9 17.18 17.56 -20.77
N VAL A 10 17.80 17.95 -19.66
CA VAL A 10 17.24 17.77 -18.31
C VAL A 10 15.98 18.63 -18.18
N ALA A 11 14.93 18.11 -17.56
CA ALA A 11 13.65 18.81 -17.41
C ALA A 11 13.81 20.18 -16.73
N SER A 12 14.68 20.30 -15.73
CA SER A 12 14.97 21.52 -14.99
C SER A 12 15.47 22.67 -15.88
N HIS A 13 16.22 22.37 -16.97
CA HIS A 13 16.70 23.37 -17.91
C HIS A 13 15.57 24.12 -18.63
N TYR A 14 14.39 23.52 -18.71
CA TYR A 14 13.19 24.14 -19.29
C TYR A 14 12.20 24.62 -18.22
N GLY A 15 12.61 24.73 -16.94
CA GLY A 15 11.74 25.09 -15.84
C GLY A 15 10.62 24.04 -15.62
N CYS A 16 10.95 22.77 -15.88
CA CYS A 16 10.07 21.64 -15.61
C CYS A 16 10.62 20.84 -14.44
N ALA A 17 9.73 20.17 -13.72
CA ALA A 17 10.05 19.27 -12.63
C ALA A 17 9.23 17.98 -12.75
N THR A 18 9.70 16.92 -12.12
CA THR A 18 8.93 15.68 -11.93
C THR A 18 8.57 15.53 -10.46
N GLY A 19 7.50 14.81 -10.19
CA GLY A 19 7.04 14.58 -8.81
C GLY A 19 5.74 13.81 -8.76
N THR A 20 5.25 13.63 -7.54
CA THR A 20 4.00 12.92 -7.25
C THR A 20 2.84 13.91 -7.15
N PHE A 21 1.75 13.65 -7.88
CA PHE A 21 0.54 14.46 -7.89
C PHE A 21 -0.34 14.14 -6.68
N LEU A 22 -0.63 15.15 -5.88
CA LEU A 22 -1.38 15.05 -4.63
C LEU A 22 -2.70 15.83 -4.77
N ALA A 23 -3.75 15.16 -5.26
CA ALA A 23 -5.07 15.74 -5.37
C ALA A 23 -5.64 16.08 -3.98
N THR A 24 -6.45 17.15 -3.93
CA THR A 24 -7.24 17.50 -2.75
C THR A 24 -8.74 17.38 -3.07
N GLU A 25 -9.56 17.26 -2.05
CA GLU A 25 -11.02 17.21 -2.20
C GLU A 25 -11.63 18.57 -2.65
N ARG A 26 -10.82 19.63 -2.67
CA ARG A 26 -11.25 20.99 -3.02
C ARG A 26 -11.01 21.34 -4.49
N GLY A 27 -10.60 20.36 -5.32
CA GLY A 27 -10.41 20.54 -6.76
C GLY A 27 -9.08 21.18 -7.20
N PHE A 28 -8.21 21.57 -6.27
CA PHE A 28 -6.80 21.90 -6.55
C PHE A 28 -5.89 20.75 -6.13
N ALA A 29 -4.63 20.79 -6.54
CA ALA A 29 -3.68 19.76 -6.17
C ALA A 29 -2.31 20.36 -5.80
N PHE A 30 -1.41 19.48 -5.37
CA PHE A 30 0.00 19.78 -5.20
C PHE A 30 0.82 18.76 -5.99
N VAL A 31 2.06 19.10 -6.29
CA VAL A 31 3.05 18.13 -6.76
C VAL A 31 4.22 18.16 -5.81
N ALA A 32 4.44 17.05 -5.11
CA ALA A 32 5.63 16.82 -4.31
C ALA A 32 6.80 16.50 -5.25
N PRO A 33 7.83 17.38 -5.36
CA PRO A 33 8.93 17.17 -6.29
C PRO A 33 9.75 15.94 -5.93
N ASP A 34 10.28 15.26 -6.95
CA ASP A 34 11.32 14.26 -6.75
C ASP A 34 12.57 14.92 -6.17
N VAL A 35 13.17 14.32 -5.14
CA VAL A 35 14.39 14.81 -4.49
C VAL A 35 15.44 13.71 -4.46
N GLU A 36 16.70 14.09 -4.52
CA GLU A 36 17.80 13.17 -4.24
C GLU A 36 17.77 12.74 -2.77
N PRO A 37 18.21 11.52 -2.43
CA PRO A 37 18.06 10.94 -1.09
C PRO A 37 18.51 11.83 0.08
N ASP A 38 19.57 12.64 -0.11
CA ASP A 38 20.16 13.49 0.93
C ASP A 38 19.88 14.98 0.75
N ALA A 39 19.03 15.34 -0.24
CA ALA A 39 18.72 16.75 -0.49
C ALA A 39 17.57 17.25 0.40
N PRO A 40 17.60 18.52 0.83
CA PRO A 40 16.49 19.10 1.56
C PRO A 40 15.22 19.08 0.70
N LYS A 41 14.11 18.62 1.29
CA LYS A 41 12.83 18.54 0.58
C LYS A 41 12.34 19.95 0.22
N PRO A 42 12.16 20.29 -1.07
CA PRO A 42 11.61 21.56 -1.49
C PRO A 42 10.10 21.62 -1.19
N ASP A 43 9.55 22.84 -1.23
CA ASP A 43 8.10 23.03 -1.15
C ASP A 43 7.37 22.38 -2.32
N ASP A 44 6.20 21.82 -2.04
CA ASP A 44 5.31 21.29 -3.06
C ASP A 44 4.84 22.40 -4.01
N TYR A 45 4.75 22.09 -5.31
CA TYR A 45 4.18 23.00 -6.30
C TYR A 45 2.66 23.00 -6.21
N PHE A 46 2.06 24.18 -6.25
CA PHE A 46 0.61 24.32 -6.28
C PHE A 46 0.09 24.13 -7.71
N ILE A 47 -0.91 23.28 -7.87
CA ILE A 47 -1.62 23.05 -9.14
C ILE A 47 -3.02 23.64 -9.03
N PRO A 48 -3.30 24.75 -9.76
CA PRO A 48 -4.63 25.33 -9.78
C PRO A 48 -5.69 24.36 -10.32
N PRO A 49 -6.97 24.55 -10.02
CA PRO A 49 -8.04 23.86 -10.72
C PRO A 49 -7.86 23.96 -12.25
N ASN A 50 -8.16 22.91 -12.99
CA ASN A 50 -7.99 22.75 -14.44
C ASN A 50 -6.54 22.73 -14.96
N ALA A 51 -5.52 22.72 -14.09
CA ALA A 51 -4.11 22.58 -14.47
C ALA A 51 -3.55 21.16 -14.22
N GLY A 52 -4.40 20.20 -13.83
CA GLY A 52 -4.04 18.84 -13.46
C GLY A 52 -3.75 17.90 -14.63
N GLY A 53 -4.12 18.26 -15.89
CA GLY A 53 -3.79 17.49 -17.08
C GLY A 53 -4.20 16.01 -17.03
N GLY A 54 -5.34 15.69 -16.42
CA GLY A 54 -5.83 14.32 -16.26
C GLY A 54 -5.03 13.47 -15.28
N ALA A 55 -4.20 14.07 -14.43
CA ALA A 55 -3.49 13.36 -13.36
C ALA A 55 -4.42 13.04 -12.20
N TRP A 56 -4.23 11.87 -11.59
CA TRP A 56 -4.92 11.42 -10.40
C TRP A 56 -3.99 11.41 -9.19
N HIS A 57 -4.57 11.33 -8.02
CA HIS A 57 -3.80 11.26 -6.77
C HIS A 57 -2.82 10.08 -6.77
N GLY A 58 -1.55 10.37 -6.48
CA GLY A 58 -0.48 9.39 -6.48
C GLY A 58 0.23 9.21 -7.84
N ASP A 59 -0.27 9.78 -8.93
CA ASP A 59 0.40 9.70 -10.23
C ASP A 59 1.75 10.42 -10.22
N ARG A 60 2.72 9.86 -10.92
CA ARG A 60 3.96 10.56 -11.21
C ARG A 60 3.80 11.44 -12.44
N VAL A 61 4.12 12.71 -12.31
CA VAL A 61 3.87 13.71 -13.33
C VAL A 61 5.10 14.53 -13.71
N LEU A 62 5.09 15.03 -14.94
CA LEU A 62 5.97 16.11 -15.39
C LEU A 62 5.16 17.41 -15.35
N VAL A 63 5.68 18.42 -14.66
CA VAL A 63 5.05 19.73 -14.53
C VAL A 63 5.92 20.84 -15.11
N LYS A 64 5.28 21.88 -15.62
CA LYS A 64 5.90 23.18 -15.95
C LYS A 64 5.74 24.08 -14.74
N VAL A 65 6.84 24.46 -14.12
CA VAL A 65 6.85 25.36 -12.97
C VAL A 65 6.81 26.81 -13.45
N SER A 66 5.89 27.60 -12.88
CA SER A 66 5.75 29.04 -13.11
C SER A 66 6.57 29.82 -12.07
N GLU A 67 6.94 31.03 -12.41
CA GLU A 67 7.47 31.99 -11.44
C GLU A 67 6.37 32.59 -10.54
N ARG A 68 5.10 32.46 -10.92
CA ARG A 68 3.97 32.86 -10.11
C ARG A 68 3.91 32.06 -8.83
N LYS A 69 3.56 32.77 -7.75
CA LYS A 69 3.32 32.16 -6.45
C LYS A 69 1.87 32.37 -6.07
N ASN A 70 1.27 31.38 -5.42
CA ASN A 70 -0.05 31.52 -4.83
C ASN A 70 0.01 32.43 -3.60
N ASN A 71 -1.17 32.73 -3.01
CA ASN A 71 -1.30 33.59 -1.82
C ASN A 71 -0.55 33.07 -0.57
N ARG A 72 -0.06 31.84 -0.58
CA ARG A 72 0.75 31.21 0.47
C ARG A 72 2.24 31.12 0.10
N GLY A 73 2.68 31.81 -0.97
CA GLY A 73 4.08 31.86 -1.39
C GLY A 73 4.58 30.63 -2.15
N ARG A 74 3.77 29.59 -2.38
CA ARG A 74 4.13 28.40 -3.15
C ARG A 74 4.13 28.69 -4.64
N ARG A 75 5.11 28.16 -5.39
CA ARG A 75 5.15 28.27 -6.85
C ARG A 75 4.00 27.50 -7.48
N GLU A 76 3.37 28.10 -8.47
CA GLU A 76 2.35 27.44 -9.29
C GLU A 76 3.00 26.56 -10.35
N ALA A 77 2.33 25.46 -10.68
CA ALA A 77 2.75 24.61 -11.78
C ALA A 77 1.53 24.06 -12.56
N THR A 78 1.79 23.61 -13.78
CA THR A 78 0.80 22.95 -14.64
C THR A 78 1.32 21.59 -15.05
N VAL A 79 0.50 20.56 -14.97
CA VAL A 79 0.85 19.23 -15.43
C VAL A 79 0.95 19.21 -16.94
N LEU A 80 2.11 18.83 -17.46
CA LEU A 80 2.35 18.66 -18.88
C LEU A 80 2.05 17.23 -19.34
N ARG A 81 2.33 16.27 -18.47
CA ARG A 81 2.17 14.85 -18.78
C ARG A 81 2.15 14.00 -17.52
N VAL A 82 1.30 12.98 -17.50
CA VAL A 82 1.39 11.85 -16.57
C VAL A 82 2.48 10.93 -17.08
N LEU A 83 3.48 10.65 -16.23
CA LEU A 83 4.62 9.78 -16.53
C LEU A 83 4.34 8.32 -16.20
N SER A 84 3.71 8.10 -15.05
CA SER A 84 3.19 6.80 -14.65
C SER A 84 1.96 6.98 -13.76
N ARG A 85 1.04 6.03 -13.85
CA ARG A 85 -0.13 5.96 -12.99
C ARG A 85 0.23 5.32 -11.65
N SER A 86 -0.48 5.68 -10.60
CA SER A 86 -0.27 5.08 -9.27
C SER A 86 -0.61 3.58 -9.25
N GLY A 87 -1.49 3.14 -10.16
CA GLY A 87 -1.89 1.73 -10.31
C GLY A 87 -2.65 1.15 -9.11
N LYS A 88 -3.09 2.00 -8.18
CA LYS A 88 -3.84 1.54 -7.02
C LYS A 88 -5.25 1.15 -7.41
N GLU A 89 -5.70 0.02 -6.91
CA GLU A 89 -7.12 -0.29 -6.83
C GLU A 89 -7.82 0.78 -6.00
N LEU A 90 -9.02 1.15 -6.40
CA LEU A 90 -9.85 2.09 -5.67
C LEU A 90 -11.03 1.36 -5.06
N THR A 91 -11.45 1.79 -3.88
CA THR A 91 -12.66 1.29 -3.25
C THR A 91 -13.75 2.35 -3.29
N GLY A 92 -15.01 1.90 -3.35
CA GLY A 92 -16.14 2.80 -3.40
C GLY A 92 -17.47 2.06 -3.46
N GLU A 93 -18.55 2.82 -3.49
CA GLU A 93 -19.90 2.31 -3.60
C GLU A 93 -20.31 2.06 -5.05
N LEU A 94 -20.85 0.87 -5.34
CA LEU A 94 -21.46 0.57 -6.63
C LEU A 94 -22.84 1.21 -6.71
N VAL A 95 -23.00 2.19 -7.58
CA VAL A 95 -24.25 2.92 -7.78
C VAL A 95 -24.79 2.71 -9.18
N GLN A 96 -26.11 2.79 -9.34
CA GLN A 96 -26.77 2.73 -10.64
C GLN A 96 -27.51 4.02 -10.93
N ARG A 97 -27.34 4.56 -12.14
CA ARG A 97 -28.07 5.72 -12.64
C ARG A 97 -28.69 5.38 -13.98
N GLY A 98 -30.00 5.15 -13.96
CA GLY A 98 -30.72 4.64 -15.13
C GLY A 98 -30.26 3.25 -15.52
N LYS A 99 -29.62 3.11 -16.69
CA LYS A 99 -29.05 1.83 -17.18
C LYS A 99 -27.55 1.71 -16.97
N ALA A 100 -26.90 2.76 -16.48
CA ALA A 100 -25.46 2.83 -16.31
C ALA A 100 -25.06 2.54 -14.86
N PHE A 101 -23.93 1.86 -14.67
CA PHE A 101 -23.33 1.57 -13.38
C PHE A 101 -22.06 2.39 -13.21
N PHE A 102 -21.81 2.84 -11.99
CA PHE A 102 -20.64 3.59 -11.62
C PHE A 102 -20.14 3.11 -10.26
N VAL A 103 -18.83 3.18 -10.05
CA VAL A 103 -18.26 3.12 -8.71
C VAL A 103 -17.99 4.55 -8.27
N GLN A 104 -18.60 4.95 -7.16
CA GLN A 104 -18.35 6.22 -6.50
C GLN A 104 -17.24 6.02 -5.46
N PRO A 105 -15.99 6.47 -5.73
CA PRO A 105 -14.88 6.23 -4.83
C PRO A 105 -15.13 6.80 -3.43
N SER A 106 -14.67 6.10 -2.40
CA SER A 106 -14.73 6.53 -0.99
C SER A 106 -14.00 7.86 -0.77
N SER A 107 -12.94 8.10 -1.53
CA SER A 107 -12.21 9.37 -1.50
C SER A 107 -12.65 10.31 -2.63
N LYS A 108 -13.10 11.51 -2.28
CA LYS A 108 -13.45 12.59 -3.23
C LYS A 108 -12.27 13.11 -4.08
N LYS A 109 -11.08 12.56 -3.89
CA LYS A 109 -9.89 12.87 -4.72
C LYS A 109 -9.95 12.20 -6.09
N TYR A 110 -10.84 11.23 -6.28
CA TYR A 110 -11.00 10.47 -7.50
C TYR A 110 -12.37 10.73 -8.14
N PRO A 111 -12.46 10.74 -9.47
CA PRO A 111 -13.74 10.84 -10.16
C PRO A 111 -14.51 9.52 -10.06
N GLU A 112 -15.81 9.59 -10.37
CA GLU A 112 -16.62 8.38 -10.55
C GLU A 112 -16.11 7.55 -11.72
N ILE A 113 -16.13 6.22 -11.56
CA ILE A 113 -15.63 5.25 -12.52
C ILE A 113 -16.81 4.53 -13.14
N ALA A 114 -17.00 4.65 -14.45
CA ALA A 114 -18.03 3.90 -15.17
C ALA A 114 -17.65 2.41 -15.24
N VAL A 115 -18.63 1.55 -14.94
CA VAL A 115 -18.46 0.08 -15.00
C VAL A 115 -19.54 -0.50 -15.88
N SER A 116 -19.18 -1.40 -16.78
CA SER A 116 -20.14 -2.10 -17.60
C SER A 116 -20.88 -3.17 -16.78
N ARG A 117 -22.14 -3.46 -17.13
CA ARG A 117 -22.93 -4.50 -16.41
C ARG A 117 -22.24 -5.86 -16.35
N ARG A 118 -21.46 -6.22 -17.33
CA ARG A 118 -20.72 -7.50 -17.36
C ARG A 118 -19.49 -7.50 -16.44
N ASP A 119 -19.02 -6.32 -16.06
CA ASP A 119 -17.78 -6.10 -15.31
C ASP A 119 -18.04 -5.77 -13.82
N ILE A 120 -19.31 -5.86 -13.35
CA ILE A 120 -19.67 -5.71 -11.93
C ILE A 120 -19.50 -7.02 -11.12
N GLY A 121 -19.32 -8.16 -11.80
CA GLY A 121 -19.23 -9.47 -11.15
C GLY A 121 -20.47 -9.81 -10.34
N ASP A 122 -20.27 -10.32 -9.12
CA ASP A 122 -21.33 -10.68 -8.17
C ASP A 122 -21.79 -9.51 -7.28
N ALA A 123 -21.20 -8.30 -7.47
CA ALA A 123 -21.54 -7.14 -6.66
C ALA A 123 -22.96 -6.64 -6.96
N GLN A 124 -23.61 -6.15 -5.92
CA GLN A 124 -24.95 -5.55 -5.97
C GLN A 124 -24.85 -4.02 -5.82
N VAL A 125 -25.87 -3.31 -6.34
CA VAL A 125 -25.98 -1.87 -6.12
C VAL A 125 -26.11 -1.58 -4.64
N GLY A 126 -25.26 -0.69 -4.12
CA GLY A 126 -25.14 -0.37 -2.72
C GLY A 126 -23.99 -1.12 -2.01
N ASP A 127 -23.33 -2.05 -2.69
CA ASP A 127 -22.12 -2.67 -2.13
C ASP A 127 -20.92 -1.74 -2.19
N CYS A 128 -20.05 -1.87 -1.19
CA CYS A 128 -18.66 -1.44 -1.28
C CYS A 128 -17.91 -2.42 -2.19
N VAL A 129 -17.17 -1.89 -3.17
CA VAL A 129 -16.44 -2.70 -4.14
C VAL A 129 -15.03 -2.18 -4.30
N ALA A 130 -14.11 -3.08 -4.65
CA ALA A 130 -12.83 -2.70 -5.20
C ALA A 130 -12.94 -2.65 -6.74
N VAL A 131 -12.31 -1.65 -7.35
CA VAL A 131 -12.34 -1.42 -8.80
C VAL A 131 -10.95 -1.19 -9.35
N GLU A 132 -10.60 -1.96 -10.38
CA GLU A 132 -9.40 -1.75 -11.19
C GLU A 132 -9.73 -0.78 -12.33
N VAL A 133 -8.95 0.31 -12.45
CA VAL A 133 -9.15 1.32 -13.48
C VAL A 133 -8.51 0.86 -14.79
N THR A 134 -9.32 0.63 -15.81
CA THR A 134 -8.87 0.20 -17.13
C THR A 134 -8.65 1.37 -18.10
N SER A 135 -9.37 2.48 -17.89
CA SER A 135 -9.21 3.74 -18.64
C SER A 135 -9.41 4.94 -17.72
N TYR A 136 -8.52 5.91 -17.80
CA TYR A 136 -8.53 7.09 -16.93
C TYR A 136 -9.46 8.21 -17.39
N GLY A 137 -10.12 8.02 -18.52
CA GLY A 137 -11.03 9.04 -19.08
C GLY A 137 -10.33 10.31 -19.52
N ASP A 138 -11.15 11.28 -19.90
CA ASP A 138 -10.75 12.65 -20.26
C ASP A 138 -11.89 13.61 -19.94
N ASP A 139 -11.84 14.83 -20.46
CA ASP A 139 -12.90 15.85 -20.26
C ASP A 139 -14.26 15.47 -20.89
N THR A 140 -14.29 14.45 -21.74
CA THR A 140 -15.48 13.99 -22.49
C THR A 140 -16.03 12.66 -21.96
N TYR A 141 -15.15 11.77 -21.55
CA TYR A 141 -15.50 10.40 -21.15
C TYR A 141 -15.14 10.13 -19.69
N HIS A 142 -16.07 9.51 -18.96
CA HIS A 142 -15.79 9.01 -17.64
C HIS A 142 -14.66 7.97 -17.67
N PRO A 143 -13.84 7.91 -16.62
CA PRO A 143 -12.96 6.77 -16.41
C PRO A 143 -13.74 5.47 -16.43
N GLN A 144 -13.09 4.39 -16.84
CA GLN A 144 -13.70 3.05 -16.90
C GLN A 144 -12.91 2.08 -16.02
N GLY A 145 -13.62 1.12 -15.45
CA GLY A 145 -13.02 0.09 -14.60
C GLY A 145 -13.80 -1.20 -14.63
N ILE A 146 -13.21 -2.19 -13.95
CA ILE A 146 -13.78 -3.52 -13.72
C ILE A 146 -13.81 -3.73 -12.21
N VAL A 147 -14.94 -4.18 -11.65
CA VAL A 147 -15.02 -4.56 -10.25
C VAL A 147 -14.16 -5.82 -10.06
N SER A 148 -13.14 -5.69 -9.23
CA SER A 148 -12.21 -6.78 -8.91
C SER A 148 -12.68 -7.60 -7.71
N ALA A 149 -13.38 -6.96 -6.76
CA ALA A 149 -13.97 -7.64 -5.61
C ALA A 149 -15.24 -6.93 -5.10
N ALA A 150 -16.22 -7.70 -4.66
CA ALA A 150 -17.31 -7.23 -3.82
C ALA A 150 -16.88 -7.35 -2.35
N LEU A 151 -16.91 -6.22 -1.62
CA LEU A 151 -16.39 -6.12 -0.25
C LEU A 151 -17.49 -6.19 0.82
N GLY A 152 -18.74 -6.27 0.38
CA GLY A 152 -19.92 -6.32 1.23
C GLY A 152 -20.76 -5.05 1.19
N GLU A 153 -21.85 -5.02 1.96
CA GLU A 153 -22.77 -3.89 2.01
C GLU A 153 -22.07 -2.62 2.50
N ASN A 154 -22.17 -1.54 1.73
CA ASN A 154 -21.53 -0.28 2.05
C ASN A 154 -22.02 0.29 3.38
N GLY A 155 -21.10 0.78 4.19
CA GLY A 155 -21.38 1.31 5.54
C GLY A 155 -21.32 0.28 6.66
N THR A 156 -21.09 -1.00 6.37
CA THR A 156 -20.79 -2.00 7.39
C THR A 156 -19.33 -1.92 7.86
N MET A 157 -19.06 -2.44 9.05
CA MET A 157 -17.69 -2.50 9.57
C MET A 157 -16.85 -3.46 8.73
N GLU A 158 -17.39 -4.59 8.37
CA GLU A 158 -16.73 -5.62 7.56
C GLU A 158 -16.32 -5.07 6.20
N ALA A 159 -17.22 -4.38 5.49
CA ALA A 159 -16.89 -3.74 4.20
C ALA A 159 -15.85 -2.64 4.36
N SER A 160 -15.89 -1.88 5.46
CA SER A 160 -14.91 -0.83 5.74
C SER A 160 -13.52 -1.40 5.98
N ILE A 161 -13.41 -2.49 6.74
CA ILE A 161 -12.15 -3.21 6.97
C ILE A 161 -11.62 -3.78 5.65
N ALA A 162 -12.48 -4.47 4.89
CA ALA A 162 -12.11 -5.04 3.60
C ALA A 162 -11.60 -3.96 2.63
N ALA A 163 -12.23 -2.78 2.60
CA ALA A 163 -11.79 -1.66 1.79
C ALA A 163 -10.39 -1.17 2.20
N ILE A 164 -10.14 -1.00 3.50
CA ILE A 164 -8.83 -0.59 4.01
C ILE A 164 -7.74 -1.62 3.62
N LEU A 165 -8.06 -2.91 3.73
CA LEU A 165 -7.16 -4.00 3.33
C LEU A 165 -6.79 -3.88 1.85
N HIS A 166 -7.79 -3.78 0.98
CA HIS A 166 -7.59 -3.63 -0.46
C HIS A 166 -6.78 -2.39 -0.83
N GLU A 167 -7.10 -1.23 -0.25
CA GLU A 167 -6.37 0.03 -0.52
C GLU A 167 -4.90 -0.01 -0.12
N ASN A 168 -4.55 -0.86 0.84
CA ASN A 168 -3.19 -1.04 1.33
C ASN A 168 -2.49 -2.28 0.76
N GLY A 169 -3.16 -3.03 -0.13
CA GLY A 169 -2.60 -4.25 -0.72
C GLY A 169 -2.39 -5.37 0.29
N VAL A 170 -3.17 -5.35 1.38
CA VAL A 170 -3.14 -6.39 2.41
C VAL A 170 -4.17 -7.45 2.07
N PHE A 171 -3.75 -8.70 2.02
CA PHE A 171 -4.61 -9.83 1.71
C PHE A 171 -4.87 -10.62 2.98
N ASP A 172 -6.14 -10.84 3.33
CA ASP A 172 -6.59 -11.61 4.50
C ASP A 172 -6.73 -13.11 4.21
N VAL A 173 -6.79 -13.48 2.93
CA VAL A 173 -6.89 -14.88 2.49
C VAL A 173 -5.52 -15.45 2.18
N PHE A 174 -5.21 -16.63 2.73
CA PHE A 174 -4.03 -17.39 2.39
C PHE A 174 -4.31 -18.41 1.28
N PRO A 175 -3.36 -18.66 0.34
CA PRO A 175 -3.49 -19.73 -0.63
C PRO A 175 -3.64 -21.11 0.03
N ASP A 176 -4.42 -22.00 -0.60
CA ASP A 176 -4.68 -23.34 -0.08
C ASP A 176 -3.41 -24.16 0.20
N GLU A 177 -2.37 -24.00 -0.62
CA GLU A 177 -1.09 -24.68 -0.46
C GLU A 177 -0.35 -24.21 0.80
N VAL A 178 -0.49 -22.92 1.17
CA VAL A 178 0.07 -22.35 2.39
C VAL A 178 -0.65 -22.89 3.61
N LEU A 179 -2.01 -22.90 3.57
CA LEU A 179 -2.83 -23.47 4.64
C LEU A 179 -2.54 -24.94 4.86
N LYS A 180 -2.43 -25.75 3.79
CA LYS A 180 -2.07 -27.16 3.88
C LYS A 180 -0.70 -27.38 4.50
N GLN A 181 0.28 -26.55 4.17
CA GLN A 181 1.60 -26.64 4.78
C GLN A 181 1.56 -26.26 6.26
N ALA A 182 0.83 -25.21 6.63
CA ALA A 182 0.66 -24.77 8.02
C ALA A 182 0.00 -25.85 8.86
N ASP A 183 -1.07 -26.46 8.36
CA ASP A 183 -1.81 -27.55 9.03
C ASP A 183 -0.96 -28.81 9.22
N ALA A 184 0.02 -29.04 8.34
CA ALA A 184 0.93 -30.18 8.45
C ALA A 184 2.03 -29.98 9.49
N ILE A 185 2.21 -28.77 10.03
CA ILE A 185 3.21 -28.49 11.07
C ILE A 185 2.74 -29.10 12.40
N PRO A 186 3.59 -29.93 13.08
CA PRO A 186 3.25 -30.51 14.37
C PRO A 186 2.90 -29.44 15.40
N GLN A 187 1.81 -29.65 16.13
CA GLN A 187 1.36 -28.76 17.22
C GLN A 187 2.24 -28.83 18.46
N GLN A 188 3.14 -29.81 18.55
CA GLN A 188 4.07 -29.98 19.66
C GLN A 188 5.50 -30.09 19.13
N VAL A 189 6.44 -29.52 19.88
CA VAL A 189 7.87 -29.63 19.56
C VAL A 189 8.32 -31.06 19.77
N ASP A 190 8.82 -31.71 18.72
CA ASP A 190 9.47 -33.01 18.83
C ASP A 190 10.89 -32.83 19.36
N LEU A 191 11.10 -33.20 20.61
CA LEU A 191 12.41 -33.15 21.26
C LEU A 191 13.44 -34.07 20.62
N ALA A 192 13.01 -35.16 19.95
CA ALA A 192 13.93 -36.03 19.22
C ALA A 192 14.52 -35.32 17.97
N SER A 193 13.78 -34.37 17.38
CA SER A 193 14.25 -33.56 16.28
C SER A 193 15.15 -32.39 16.68
N ALA A 194 15.33 -32.13 17.98
CA ALA A 194 16.14 -31.01 18.47
C ALA A 194 17.63 -31.11 18.06
N GLY A 195 18.12 -32.28 17.74
CA GLY A 195 19.47 -32.51 17.22
C GLY A 195 20.58 -32.01 18.14
N LYS A 196 21.41 -31.08 17.63
CA LYS A 196 22.51 -30.46 18.40
C LYS A 196 22.13 -29.14 19.10
N ARG A 197 20.84 -28.83 19.22
CA ARG A 197 20.38 -27.61 19.89
C ARG A 197 20.76 -27.65 21.38
N LEU A 198 21.11 -26.49 21.92
CA LEU A 198 21.39 -26.32 23.34
C LEU A 198 20.08 -26.43 24.12
N ASP A 199 20.04 -27.31 25.12
CA ASP A 199 18.91 -27.44 26.03
C ASP A 199 18.99 -26.37 27.13
N LEU A 200 18.04 -25.44 27.11
CA LEU A 200 17.94 -24.34 28.08
C LEU A 200 16.70 -24.44 28.97
N ARG A 201 16.01 -25.59 28.99
CA ARG A 201 14.73 -25.72 29.71
C ARG A 201 14.86 -25.55 31.23
N ASP A 202 16.06 -25.72 31.78
CA ASP A 202 16.34 -25.51 33.21
C ASP A 202 16.72 -24.05 33.53
N LYS A 203 16.86 -23.18 32.53
CA LYS A 203 17.15 -21.76 32.73
C LYS A 203 15.88 -20.94 32.90
N LEU A 204 15.95 -19.92 33.75
CA LEU A 204 14.90 -18.90 33.84
C LEU A 204 14.94 -18.03 32.58
N ILE A 205 13.98 -18.23 31.70
CA ILE A 205 13.79 -17.51 30.46
C ILE A 205 12.37 -16.94 30.48
N PHE A 206 12.20 -15.67 30.13
CA PHE A 206 10.90 -15.00 30.11
C PHE A 206 10.79 -14.02 28.96
N THR A 207 9.57 -13.73 28.57
CA THR A 207 9.20 -12.69 27.58
C THR A 207 8.72 -11.45 28.31
N ILE A 208 8.78 -10.28 27.64
CA ILE A 208 8.28 -9.00 28.17
C ILE A 208 7.42 -8.37 27.06
N ASP A 209 6.19 -8.84 26.98
CA ASP A 209 5.23 -8.48 25.94
C ASP A 209 4.04 -7.72 26.55
N GLY A 210 3.26 -7.05 25.68
CA GLY A 210 1.99 -6.46 26.08
C GLY A 210 0.93 -7.54 26.34
N ASP A 211 -0.11 -7.19 27.09
CA ASP A 211 -1.18 -8.13 27.48
C ASP A 211 -1.98 -8.65 26.28
N ASP A 212 -1.92 -7.96 25.14
CA ASP A 212 -2.60 -8.28 23.86
C ASP A 212 -1.69 -8.97 22.84
N ALA A 213 -0.44 -9.26 23.20
CA ALA A 213 0.49 -9.96 22.30
C ALA A 213 -0.04 -11.35 21.94
N LYS A 214 -0.01 -11.67 20.64
CA LYS A 214 -0.50 -12.95 20.09
C LYS A 214 0.62 -13.91 19.74
N ASP A 215 1.85 -13.40 19.60
CA ASP A 215 3.07 -14.13 19.27
C ASP A 215 4.21 -13.61 20.15
N PHE A 216 5.06 -14.55 20.57
CA PHE A 216 6.20 -14.25 21.42
C PHE A 216 7.47 -14.57 20.64
N ASP A 217 8.01 -13.55 19.96
CA ASP A 217 9.15 -13.71 19.07
C ASP A 217 10.48 -13.77 19.82
N ASP A 218 10.59 -13.04 20.93
CA ASP A 218 11.82 -12.91 21.70
C ASP A 218 11.61 -13.17 23.19
N ALA A 219 12.66 -13.70 23.79
CA ALA A 219 12.75 -13.94 25.22
C ALA A 219 14.15 -13.57 25.73
N VAL A 220 14.26 -13.32 27.02
CA VAL A 220 15.52 -12.98 27.65
C VAL A 220 15.82 -13.87 28.83
N SER A 221 17.11 -14.09 29.09
CA SER A 221 17.61 -14.67 30.33
C SER A 221 18.76 -13.83 30.86
N LEU A 222 18.92 -13.79 32.17
CA LEU A 222 19.99 -13.08 32.85
C LEU A 222 20.60 -13.95 33.95
N GLU A 223 21.92 -14.07 33.93
CA GLU A 223 22.68 -14.78 34.91
C GLU A 223 23.81 -13.92 35.45
N LYS A 224 23.97 -13.84 36.78
CA LYS A 224 25.09 -13.14 37.38
C LYS A 224 26.24 -14.14 37.56
N LEU A 225 27.39 -13.81 36.98
CA LEU A 225 28.58 -14.64 37.02
C LEU A 225 29.39 -14.37 38.32
N ASP A 226 30.25 -15.34 38.70
CA ASP A 226 31.10 -15.26 39.89
C ASP A 226 32.07 -14.06 39.87
N ASN A 227 32.47 -13.60 38.71
CA ASN A 227 33.33 -12.42 38.52
C ASN A 227 32.57 -11.10 38.67
N GLY A 228 31.29 -11.11 39.02
CA GLY A 228 30.43 -9.94 39.19
C GLY A 228 29.80 -9.39 37.88
N HIS A 229 30.12 -9.96 36.71
CA HIS A 229 29.50 -9.62 35.45
C HIS A 229 28.15 -10.31 35.26
N TYR A 230 27.43 -9.90 34.25
CA TYR A 230 26.15 -10.51 33.85
C TYR A 230 26.29 -11.16 32.48
N LEU A 231 25.69 -12.35 32.35
CA LEU A 231 25.48 -13.04 31.10
C LEU A 231 24.02 -12.80 30.67
N LEU A 232 23.84 -12.01 29.64
CA LEU A 232 22.53 -11.78 29.02
C LEU A 232 22.33 -12.76 27.87
N GLY A 233 21.25 -13.52 27.91
CA GLY A 233 20.77 -14.33 26.78
C GLY A 233 19.63 -13.61 26.09
N VAL A 234 19.68 -13.54 24.76
CA VAL A 234 18.58 -13.10 23.90
C VAL A 234 18.20 -14.29 23.03
N HIS A 235 16.96 -14.72 23.13
CA HIS A 235 16.45 -15.93 22.52
C HIS A 235 15.35 -15.56 21.53
N ILE A 236 15.54 -15.88 20.26
CA ILE A 236 14.57 -15.58 19.20
C ILE A 236 13.92 -16.87 18.73
N ALA A 237 12.61 -16.84 18.47
CA ALA A 237 11.88 -17.95 17.90
C ALA A 237 12.52 -18.41 16.58
N ASP A 238 12.83 -19.71 16.47
CA ASP A 238 13.43 -20.27 15.24
C ASP A 238 12.35 -20.55 14.19
N VAL A 239 11.79 -19.47 13.63
CA VAL A 239 10.77 -19.54 12.57
C VAL A 239 11.28 -20.34 11.36
N SER A 240 12.57 -20.27 11.05
CA SER A 240 13.17 -20.97 9.91
C SER A 240 13.17 -22.49 10.04
N HIS A 241 12.94 -23.01 11.24
CA HIS A 241 12.73 -24.45 11.45
C HIS A 241 11.44 -24.95 10.77
N TYR A 242 10.41 -24.12 10.75
CA TYR A 242 9.09 -24.45 10.18
C TYR A 242 8.91 -23.85 8.79
N VAL A 243 9.38 -22.64 8.58
CA VAL A 243 9.29 -21.92 7.29
C VAL A 243 10.59 -22.16 6.53
N THR A 244 10.63 -23.26 5.78
CA THR A 244 11.84 -23.64 5.04
C THR A 244 11.96 -22.86 3.73
N PRO A 245 13.19 -22.46 3.33
CA PRO A 245 13.40 -21.69 2.10
C PRO A 245 12.79 -22.35 0.85
N GLY A 246 12.07 -21.57 0.04
CA GLY A 246 11.41 -22.02 -1.18
C GLY A 246 10.10 -22.77 -0.96
N SER A 247 9.64 -22.92 0.28
CA SER A 247 8.33 -23.50 0.57
C SER A 247 7.17 -22.53 0.24
N PRO A 248 5.92 -23.02 0.13
CA PRO A 248 4.75 -22.14 0.00
C PRO A 248 4.64 -21.10 1.11
N LEU A 249 4.90 -21.49 2.38
CA LEU A 249 4.93 -20.55 3.52
C LEU A 249 6.01 -19.48 3.37
N ASP A 250 7.22 -19.85 2.96
CA ASP A 250 8.33 -18.91 2.74
C ASP A 250 8.00 -17.90 1.64
N SER A 251 7.49 -18.39 0.52
CA SER A 251 7.10 -17.55 -0.61
C SER A 251 6.00 -16.56 -0.24
N GLU A 252 5.01 -17.00 0.54
CA GLU A 252 3.92 -16.15 1.00
C GLU A 252 4.38 -15.14 2.06
N ALA A 253 5.24 -15.56 3.00
CA ALA A 253 5.83 -14.66 3.99
C ALA A 253 6.66 -13.56 3.32
N PHE A 254 7.47 -13.92 2.31
CA PHE A 254 8.25 -12.96 1.53
C PHE A 254 7.36 -11.98 0.76
N ARG A 255 6.26 -12.47 0.15
CA ARG A 255 5.29 -11.64 -0.57
C ARG A 255 4.59 -10.63 0.34
N ARG A 256 4.23 -11.03 1.56
CA ARG A 256 3.55 -10.14 2.53
C ARG A 256 4.52 -9.14 3.16
N GLY A 257 5.76 -9.55 3.44
CA GLY A 257 6.83 -8.73 3.99
C GLY A 257 6.69 -8.36 5.47
N THR A 258 5.48 -8.37 6.02
CA THR A 258 5.20 -8.04 7.42
C THR A 258 3.89 -8.67 7.88
N SER A 259 3.73 -8.79 9.20
CA SER A 259 2.44 -9.13 9.83
C SER A 259 1.61 -7.87 10.01
N VAL A 260 0.30 -8.01 9.84
CA VAL A 260 -0.69 -6.94 10.07
C VAL A 260 -1.75 -7.49 11.02
N TYR A 261 -1.94 -6.83 12.15
CA TYR A 261 -2.91 -7.21 13.17
C TYR A 261 -4.11 -6.26 13.12
N PHE A 262 -5.30 -6.85 13.19
CA PHE A 262 -6.56 -6.11 13.26
C PHE A 262 -7.17 -6.26 14.65
N PRO A 263 -7.98 -5.29 15.07
CA PRO A 263 -8.73 -5.34 16.32
C PRO A 263 -9.63 -6.55 16.45
#